data_e222b9527f1356cf78a5d5e8d282b721
#
_entry.id   e222b9527f1356cf78a5d5e8d282b721
#
_cell.length_a   1.000
_cell.length_b   1.000
_cell.length_c   1.000
_cell.angle_alpha   90.00
_cell.angle_beta   90.00
_cell.angle_gamma   90.00
#
_symmetry.space_group_name_H-M   'P 1'
#
loop_
_entity.id
_entity.type
_entity.pdbx_description
1 polymer ?
#
loop_
_entity_poly.entity_id
_entity_poly.type
_entity_poly.pdbx_seq_one_letter_code
_entity_poly.pdbx_strand_id
1 'polypeptide(L)'
;MIYNVFSPLKELDGIIKQYVVITSLDGIDSLLFLPNGCNFIVFNRGFNGYTEIYNDGKKFPIPKNYSISVKNNKIKKFVLSQENFVSDIKFPFILAELTPIGFYKLFNKDASVLKECYLEMQSEIIDNYFKDLYTHNSIEEELAYLNSSFAALQSSQNNMHMCIQDVMDKIIDTYRFEITVNKLLEEFECSRSTLEREFKKIIGLTPKNFIYISKFCKTVIAYIEDERKFNELEYLYSDHSHMNAVFKKFFGVNPSVVFEDVTNKKIQIYQMHKVKD
;
A
#
# COMPACT_ATOMS: atom_id res chain seq x y z
N MET A 1 17.73 5.15 2.67
CA MET A 1 17.06 4.79 1.37
C MET A 1 16.48 6.06 0.78
N ILE A 2 16.81 6.37 -0.46
CA ILE A 2 16.27 7.53 -1.20
C ILE A 2 15.29 6.99 -2.24
N TYR A 3 14.11 7.57 -2.30
CA TYR A 3 13.11 7.23 -3.30
C TYR A 3 12.42 8.48 -3.82
N ASN A 4 11.98 8.41 -5.07
CA ASN A 4 11.15 9.43 -5.72
C ASN A 4 9.76 8.88 -5.99
N VAL A 5 8.78 9.76 -6.00
CA VAL A 5 7.38 9.43 -6.24
C VAL A 5 6.90 10.12 -7.51
N PHE A 6 6.21 9.38 -8.37
CA PHE A 6 5.70 9.86 -9.65
C PHE A 6 4.22 9.54 -9.78
N SER A 7 3.47 10.46 -10.39
CA SER A 7 2.05 10.25 -10.69
C SER A 7 1.87 9.32 -11.88
N PRO A 8 0.83 8.47 -11.90
CA PRO A 8 0.41 7.77 -13.10
C PRO A 8 -0.25 8.75 -14.10
N LEU A 9 -0.51 8.26 -15.31
CA LEU A 9 -1.38 8.96 -16.25
C LEU A 9 -2.83 8.99 -15.72
N LYS A 10 -3.57 10.05 -16.05
CA LYS A 10 -4.95 10.27 -15.60
C LYS A 10 -5.90 9.11 -15.92
N GLU A 11 -5.69 8.39 -17.00
CA GLU A 11 -6.48 7.22 -17.39
C GLU A 11 -6.34 6.03 -16.42
N LEU A 12 -5.29 6.04 -15.58
CA LEU A 12 -5.05 5.06 -14.53
C LEU A 12 -5.55 5.51 -13.15
N ASP A 13 -6.19 6.67 -13.06
CA ASP A 13 -6.80 7.15 -11.81
C ASP A 13 -7.76 6.09 -11.25
N GLY A 14 -7.70 5.89 -9.94
CA GLY A 14 -8.47 4.85 -9.26
C GLY A 14 -7.97 3.42 -9.48
N ILE A 15 -6.81 3.23 -10.14
CA ILE A 15 -6.12 1.93 -10.30
C ILE A 15 -4.73 2.00 -9.70
N ILE A 16 -3.88 2.87 -10.25
CA ILE A 16 -2.54 3.15 -9.76
C ILE A 16 -2.59 4.45 -8.97
N LYS A 17 -2.12 4.41 -7.75
CA LYS A 17 -2.03 5.60 -6.92
C LYS A 17 -0.79 6.43 -7.25
N GLN A 18 0.35 5.77 -7.35
CA GLN A 18 1.64 6.38 -7.65
C GLN A 18 2.70 5.31 -7.97
N TYR A 19 3.79 5.75 -8.58
CA TYR A 19 5.01 4.96 -8.71
C TYR A 19 6.04 5.41 -7.69
N VAL A 20 6.74 4.45 -7.08
CA VAL A 20 7.85 4.70 -6.16
C VAL A 20 9.10 4.11 -6.78
N VAL A 21 10.06 4.97 -7.05
CA VAL A 21 11.35 4.58 -7.63
C VAL A 21 12.42 4.72 -6.56
N ILE A 22 13.00 3.61 -6.14
CA ILE A 22 14.09 3.61 -5.18
C ILE A 22 15.39 3.82 -5.92
N THR A 23 16.06 4.94 -5.64
CA THR A 23 17.26 5.39 -6.36
C THR A 23 18.55 5.16 -5.57
N SER A 24 18.49 5.08 -4.25
CA SER A 24 19.64 4.82 -3.40
C SER A 24 19.24 4.14 -2.10
N LEU A 25 20.14 3.31 -1.55
CA LEU A 25 20.04 2.77 -0.19
C LEU A 25 20.82 3.57 0.85
N ASP A 26 21.45 4.68 0.45
CA ASP A 26 22.27 5.46 1.36
C ASP A 26 21.47 5.92 2.59
N GLY A 27 22.04 5.69 3.75
CA GLY A 27 21.60 6.18 5.05
C GLY A 27 20.46 5.43 5.72
N ILE A 28 19.68 4.58 5.04
CA ILE A 28 18.61 3.79 5.65
C ILE A 28 18.45 2.47 4.91
N ASP A 29 18.61 1.36 5.64
CA ASP A 29 18.55 0.01 5.08
C ASP A 29 17.13 -0.52 4.92
N SER A 30 16.14 0.19 5.44
CA SER A 30 14.77 -0.32 5.45
C SER A 30 13.70 0.78 5.46
N LEU A 31 12.54 0.42 4.91
CA LEU A 31 11.36 1.29 4.84
C LEU A 31 10.15 0.55 5.39
N LEU A 32 9.41 1.17 6.32
CA LEU A 32 8.18 0.63 6.86
C LEU A 32 6.98 1.08 6.02
N PHE A 33 6.15 0.11 5.65
CA PHE A 33 4.89 0.34 4.95
C PHE A 33 3.72 0.08 5.89
N LEU A 34 2.89 1.09 6.09
CA LEU A 34 1.65 0.97 6.87
C LEU A 34 0.60 0.12 6.13
N PRO A 35 -0.30 -0.55 6.87
CA PRO A 35 -1.37 -1.37 6.30
C PRO A 35 -2.53 -0.51 5.79
N ASN A 36 -2.38 0.16 4.68
CA ASN A 36 -3.35 1.12 4.13
C ASN A 36 -4.35 0.52 3.13
N GLY A 37 -4.40 -0.80 2.99
CA GLY A 37 -5.24 -1.49 2.00
C GLY A 37 -4.70 -1.46 0.56
N CYS A 38 -3.69 -0.64 0.26
CA CYS A 38 -3.04 -0.61 -1.04
C CYS A 38 -2.06 -1.77 -1.20
N ASN A 39 -1.97 -2.34 -2.38
CA ASN A 39 -0.96 -3.34 -2.74
C ASN A 39 0.10 -2.69 -3.63
N PHE A 40 1.27 -3.29 -3.74
CA PHE A 40 2.29 -2.85 -4.70
C PHE A 40 2.53 -3.92 -5.74
N ILE A 41 2.66 -3.53 -6.99
CA ILE A 41 3.34 -4.35 -7.98
C ILE A 41 4.82 -4.02 -7.88
N VAL A 42 5.63 -5.07 -7.70
CA VAL A 42 7.07 -4.98 -7.47
C VAL A 42 7.78 -5.39 -8.74
N PHE A 43 8.48 -4.44 -9.36
CA PHE A 43 9.32 -4.68 -10.54
C PHE A 43 10.77 -4.82 -10.08
N ASN A 44 11.17 -6.07 -9.79
CA ASN A 44 12.50 -6.38 -9.29
C ASN A 44 13.47 -6.61 -10.47
N ARG A 45 14.64 -5.97 -10.43
CA ARG A 45 15.76 -6.18 -11.37
C ARG A 45 16.75 -7.26 -10.93
N GLY A 46 16.32 -8.24 -10.17
CA GLY A 46 17.20 -9.31 -9.66
C GLY A 46 17.91 -8.95 -8.34
N PHE A 47 17.45 -7.91 -7.65
CA PHE A 47 17.94 -7.56 -6.32
C PHE A 47 17.54 -8.60 -5.28
N ASN A 48 18.42 -8.83 -4.33
CA ASN A 48 18.14 -9.59 -3.15
C ASN A 48 17.66 -8.65 -2.03
N GLY A 49 16.70 -9.14 -1.27
CA GLY A 49 16.14 -8.45 -0.13
C GLY A 49 15.05 -9.29 0.48
N TYR A 50 14.43 -8.76 1.52
CA TYR A 50 13.29 -9.42 2.14
C TYR A 50 12.28 -8.40 2.67
N THR A 51 11.05 -8.86 2.79
CA THR A 51 10.02 -8.16 3.56
C THR A 51 9.84 -8.88 4.89
N GLU A 52 9.98 -8.17 5.96
CA GLU A 52 9.70 -8.63 7.32
C GLU A 52 8.32 -8.15 7.76
N ILE A 53 7.52 -9.04 8.30
CA ILE A 53 6.31 -8.62 9.02
C ILE A 53 6.78 -8.03 10.35
N TYR A 54 6.58 -6.72 10.50
CA TYR A 54 6.99 -5.99 11.69
C TYR A 54 6.31 -6.60 12.93
N ASN A 55 7.06 -6.81 13.99
CA ASN A 55 6.70 -7.50 15.24
C ASN A 55 6.40 -9.01 15.16
N ASP A 56 6.34 -9.61 14.01
CA ASP A 56 6.15 -11.06 13.84
C ASP A 56 7.49 -11.75 13.57
N GLY A 57 8.49 -10.99 13.11
CA GLY A 57 9.82 -11.48 12.76
C GLY A 57 9.83 -12.40 11.53
N LYS A 58 8.68 -12.69 10.93
CA LYS A 58 8.59 -13.49 9.71
C LYS A 58 9.16 -12.74 8.54
N LYS A 59 10.15 -13.36 7.87
CA LYS A 59 10.82 -12.81 6.70
C LYS A 59 10.43 -13.56 5.45
N PHE A 60 10.14 -12.81 4.41
CA PHE A 60 9.78 -13.31 3.09
C PHE A 60 10.78 -12.74 2.07
N PRO A 61 11.51 -13.57 1.33
CA PRO A 61 12.39 -13.06 0.28
C PRO A 61 11.58 -12.28 -0.74
N ILE A 62 12.15 -11.21 -1.26
CA ILE A 62 11.54 -10.48 -2.37
C ILE A 62 11.68 -11.36 -3.62
N PRO A 63 10.59 -11.71 -4.31
CA PRO A 63 10.65 -12.52 -5.50
C PRO A 63 11.56 -11.87 -6.56
N LYS A 64 12.36 -12.68 -7.25
CA LYS A 64 13.21 -12.21 -8.36
C LYS A 64 12.38 -11.83 -9.59
N ASN A 65 11.25 -12.47 -9.76
CA ASN A 65 10.28 -12.12 -10.79
C ASN A 65 9.34 -11.02 -10.29
N TYR A 66 8.63 -10.41 -11.22
CA TYR A 66 7.60 -9.42 -10.87
C TYR A 66 6.53 -10.05 -10.00
N SER A 67 6.12 -9.31 -8.99
CA SER A 67 5.21 -9.84 -7.98
C SER A 67 4.31 -8.75 -7.42
N ILE A 68 3.21 -9.18 -6.80
CA ILE A 68 2.32 -8.28 -6.06
C ILE A 68 2.65 -8.43 -4.58
N SER A 69 3.16 -7.35 -3.97
CA SER A 69 3.33 -7.27 -2.53
C SER A 69 2.00 -6.97 -1.89
N VAL A 70 1.48 -7.93 -1.14
CA VAL A 70 0.16 -7.86 -0.50
C VAL A 70 0.26 -7.11 0.80
N LYS A 71 -0.46 -5.99 0.91
CA LYS A 71 -0.59 -5.24 2.16
C LYS A 71 -1.86 -5.65 2.90
N ASN A 72 -1.71 -6.62 3.77
CA ASN A 72 -2.76 -7.01 4.70
C ASN A 72 -2.92 -5.96 5.81
N ASN A 73 -3.49 -6.38 6.93
CA ASN A 73 -3.63 -5.59 8.16
C ASN A 73 -2.35 -5.61 9.04
N LYS A 74 -1.16 -5.73 8.45
CA LYS A 74 0.14 -5.76 9.16
C LYS A 74 1.11 -4.75 8.58
N ILE A 75 1.95 -4.16 9.43
CA ILE A 75 3.08 -3.34 9.00
C ILE A 75 4.15 -4.23 8.38
N LYS A 76 4.70 -3.80 7.27
CA LYS A 76 5.79 -4.48 6.58
C LYS A 76 7.05 -3.62 6.58
N LYS A 77 8.17 -4.25 6.91
CA LYS A 77 9.50 -3.68 6.79
C LYS A 77 10.15 -4.23 5.52
N PHE A 78 10.37 -3.34 4.56
CA PHE A 78 11.03 -3.67 3.31
C PHE A 78 12.53 -3.42 3.45
N VAL A 79 13.34 -4.44 3.23
CA VAL A 79 14.79 -4.40 3.39
C VAL A 79 15.44 -4.86 2.09
N LEU A 80 16.29 -4.00 1.51
CA LEU A 80 17.12 -4.35 0.36
C LEU A 80 18.55 -4.58 0.82
N SER A 81 19.22 -5.58 0.25
CA SER A 81 20.63 -5.87 0.54
C SER A 81 21.53 -4.93 -0.25
N GLN A 82 22.47 -4.27 0.45
CA GLN A 82 23.48 -3.40 -0.17
C GLN A 82 24.47 -4.17 -1.07
N GLU A 83 24.68 -5.45 -0.80
CA GLU A 83 25.67 -6.29 -1.54
C GLU A 83 25.36 -6.43 -3.03
N ASN A 84 24.14 -6.10 -3.45
CA ASN A 84 23.68 -6.26 -4.83
C ASN A 84 23.42 -4.94 -5.57
N PHE A 85 23.81 -3.81 -4.98
CA PHE A 85 23.79 -2.53 -5.69
C PHE A 85 24.99 -2.43 -6.62
N VAL A 86 24.78 -2.81 -7.87
CA VAL A 86 25.77 -2.56 -8.92
C VAL A 86 25.66 -1.08 -9.29
N SER A 87 26.77 -0.36 -9.22
CA SER A 87 26.89 1.09 -9.45
C SER A 87 26.32 1.58 -10.79
N ASP A 88 26.12 0.68 -11.74
CA ASP A 88 25.69 0.98 -13.10
C ASP A 88 24.17 0.85 -13.32
N ILE A 89 23.41 0.39 -12.31
CA ILE A 89 21.94 0.29 -12.41
C ILE A 89 21.33 1.63 -11.97
N LYS A 90 20.89 2.43 -12.95
CA LYS A 90 20.31 3.77 -12.70
C LYS A 90 19.06 3.74 -11.81
N PHE A 91 18.24 2.69 -11.91
CA PHE A 91 16.96 2.58 -11.20
C PHE A 91 16.75 1.15 -10.73
N PRO A 92 17.15 0.84 -9.50
CA PRO A 92 17.22 -0.56 -9.05
C PRO A 92 15.83 -1.16 -8.78
N PHE A 93 14.82 -0.34 -8.48
CA PHE A 93 13.55 -0.86 -8.01
C PHE A 93 12.39 0.09 -8.32
N ILE A 94 11.36 -0.44 -8.97
CA ILE A 94 10.10 0.29 -9.19
C ILE A 94 8.98 -0.43 -8.46
N LEU A 95 8.19 0.34 -7.69
CA LEU A 95 6.98 -0.12 -7.05
C LEU A 95 5.80 0.66 -7.63
N ALA A 96 4.83 -0.01 -8.23
CA ALA A 96 3.56 0.60 -8.57
C ALA A 96 2.58 0.41 -7.40
N GLU A 97 2.25 1.48 -6.67
CA GLU A 97 1.26 1.46 -5.60
C GLU A 97 -0.14 1.45 -6.21
N LEU A 98 -0.85 0.36 -6.02
CA LEU A 98 -2.25 0.24 -6.43
C LEU A 98 -3.15 0.96 -5.43
N THR A 99 -4.27 1.49 -5.91
CA THR A 99 -5.38 1.85 -5.02
C THR A 99 -5.93 0.59 -4.34
N PRO A 100 -6.72 0.68 -3.26
CA PRO A 100 -7.30 -0.52 -2.63
C PRO A 100 -8.11 -1.40 -3.58
N ILE A 101 -8.73 -0.80 -4.62
CA ILE A 101 -9.50 -1.52 -5.64
C ILE A 101 -8.67 -1.85 -6.89
N GLY A 102 -7.43 -1.34 -6.98
CA GLY A 102 -6.60 -1.41 -8.19
C GLY A 102 -6.29 -2.85 -8.61
N PHE A 103 -6.06 -3.75 -7.65
CA PHE A 103 -5.86 -5.17 -7.97
C PHE A 103 -7.06 -5.77 -8.72
N TYR A 104 -8.26 -5.54 -8.20
CA TYR A 104 -9.49 -6.04 -8.84
C TYR A 104 -9.69 -5.43 -10.23
N LYS A 105 -9.47 -4.12 -10.38
CA LYS A 105 -9.60 -3.42 -11.65
C LYS A 105 -8.60 -3.91 -12.72
N LEU A 106 -7.36 -4.19 -12.33
CA LEU A 106 -6.34 -4.67 -13.27
C LEU A 106 -6.58 -6.13 -13.69
N PHE A 107 -6.79 -7.00 -12.71
CA PHE A 107 -6.74 -8.45 -12.95
C PHE A 107 -8.12 -9.11 -13.00
N ASN A 108 -9.18 -8.41 -12.67
CA ASN A 108 -10.55 -8.95 -12.51
C ASN A 108 -10.60 -10.24 -11.67
N LYS A 109 -9.74 -10.31 -10.64
CA LYS A 109 -9.61 -11.44 -9.73
C LYS A 109 -10.07 -11.06 -8.33
N ASP A 110 -10.69 -12.02 -7.64
CA ASP A 110 -11.07 -11.87 -6.24
C ASP A 110 -9.83 -11.56 -5.37
N ALA A 111 -9.84 -10.40 -4.72
CA ALA A 111 -8.72 -9.96 -3.88
C ALA A 111 -8.53 -10.83 -2.62
N SER A 112 -9.46 -11.73 -2.30
CA SER A 112 -9.32 -12.71 -1.20
C SER A 112 -8.19 -13.73 -1.44
N VAL A 113 -7.66 -13.83 -2.67
CA VAL A 113 -6.47 -14.62 -3.00
C VAL A 113 -5.18 -14.01 -2.45
N LEU A 114 -5.20 -12.71 -2.11
CA LEU A 114 -4.06 -11.97 -1.58
C LEU A 114 -3.83 -12.28 -0.10
N LYS A 115 -3.40 -13.49 0.21
CA LYS A 115 -3.23 -13.99 1.60
C LYS A 115 -1.78 -13.97 2.07
N GLU A 116 -0.86 -14.24 1.17
CA GLU A 116 0.58 -14.32 1.46
C GLU A 116 1.25 -12.97 1.32
N CYS A 117 2.52 -12.88 1.68
CA CYS A 117 3.27 -11.63 1.59
C CYS A 117 3.46 -11.18 0.15
N TYR A 118 3.66 -12.14 -0.76
CA TYR A 118 3.80 -11.94 -2.19
C TYR A 118 2.92 -12.89 -2.98
N LEU A 119 2.35 -12.39 -4.06
CA LEU A 119 1.75 -13.18 -5.13
C LEU A 119 2.60 -12.98 -6.38
N GLU A 120 3.21 -14.03 -6.90
CA GLU A 120 3.97 -13.96 -8.14
C GLU A 120 3.06 -13.64 -9.31
N MET A 121 3.53 -12.76 -10.20
CA MET A 121 2.82 -12.42 -11.41
C MET A 121 2.97 -13.56 -12.43
N GLN A 122 1.88 -13.91 -13.10
CA GLN A 122 1.90 -14.95 -14.13
C GLN A 122 2.84 -14.57 -15.28
N SER A 123 3.63 -15.53 -15.77
CA SER A 123 4.60 -15.30 -16.86
C SER A 123 3.95 -14.70 -18.10
N GLU A 124 2.75 -15.17 -18.47
CA GLU A 124 1.99 -14.63 -19.59
C GLU A 124 1.71 -13.12 -19.45
N ILE A 125 1.40 -12.64 -18.25
CA ILE A 125 1.20 -11.20 -17.99
C ILE A 125 2.53 -10.46 -18.14
N ILE A 126 3.62 -11.03 -17.61
CA ILE A 126 4.95 -10.43 -17.72
C ILE A 126 5.35 -10.32 -19.19
N ASP A 127 5.23 -11.41 -19.93
CA ASP A 127 5.66 -11.49 -21.34
C ASP A 127 4.84 -10.57 -22.25
N ASN A 128 3.55 -10.42 -21.99
CA ASN A 128 2.67 -9.60 -22.82
C ASN A 128 2.74 -8.09 -22.50
N TYR A 129 3.01 -7.72 -21.24
CA TYR A 129 2.85 -6.33 -20.82
C TYR A 129 4.11 -5.70 -20.22
N PHE A 130 5.05 -6.47 -19.67
CA PHE A 130 6.13 -5.93 -18.85
C PHE A 130 7.54 -6.40 -19.23
N LYS A 131 7.70 -7.28 -20.23
CA LYS A 131 9.00 -7.88 -20.59
C LYS A 131 10.07 -6.86 -20.95
N ASP A 132 9.67 -5.76 -21.59
CA ASP A 132 10.59 -4.76 -22.12
C ASP A 132 10.81 -3.58 -21.16
N LEU A 133 10.27 -3.64 -19.92
CA LEU A 133 10.33 -2.53 -18.97
C LEU A 133 11.75 -1.97 -18.79
N TYR A 134 12.74 -2.85 -18.66
CA TYR A 134 14.12 -2.44 -18.37
C TYR A 134 15.04 -2.33 -19.61
N THR A 135 14.45 -2.27 -20.80
CA THR A 135 15.19 -1.97 -22.03
C THR A 135 15.30 -0.46 -22.30
N HIS A 136 14.56 0.36 -21.56
CA HIS A 136 14.50 1.81 -21.70
C HIS A 136 15.72 2.50 -21.06
N ASN A 137 16.04 3.70 -21.54
CA ASN A 137 17.26 4.42 -21.17
C ASN A 137 17.06 5.43 -20.02
N SER A 138 15.82 5.76 -19.68
CA SER A 138 15.50 6.70 -18.62
C SER A 138 14.32 6.24 -17.77
N ILE A 139 14.18 6.81 -16.57
CA ILE A 139 13.04 6.51 -15.70
C ILE A 139 11.72 7.01 -16.29
N GLU A 140 11.77 8.14 -17.01
CA GLU A 140 10.61 8.71 -17.68
C GLU A 140 10.08 7.76 -18.76
N GLU A 141 10.96 7.14 -19.53
CA GLU A 141 10.61 6.13 -20.53
C GLU A 141 10.06 4.86 -19.87
N GLU A 142 10.70 4.37 -18.79
CA GLU A 142 10.20 3.22 -18.02
C GLU A 142 8.80 3.48 -17.45
N LEU A 143 8.56 4.67 -16.88
CA LEU A 143 7.24 5.04 -16.35
C LEU A 143 6.19 5.23 -17.45
N ALA A 144 6.56 5.79 -18.59
CA ALA A 144 5.69 5.89 -19.76
C ALA A 144 5.30 4.50 -20.28
N TYR A 145 6.26 3.58 -20.35
CA TYR A 145 6.02 2.18 -20.71
C TYR A 145 5.09 1.50 -19.70
N LEU A 146 5.30 1.68 -18.39
CA LEU A 146 4.41 1.14 -17.35
C LEU A 146 2.98 1.68 -17.47
N ASN A 147 2.83 2.98 -17.70
CA ASN A 147 1.51 3.58 -17.92
C ASN A 147 0.77 2.92 -19.08
N SER A 148 1.45 2.78 -20.23
CA SER A 148 0.86 2.12 -21.41
C SER A 148 0.53 0.66 -21.16
N SER A 149 1.41 -0.06 -20.47
CA SER A 149 1.22 -1.47 -20.10
C SER A 149 0.03 -1.67 -19.17
N PHE A 150 -0.11 -0.82 -18.15
CA PHE A 150 -1.24 -0.88 -17.23
C PHE A 150 -2.56 -0.48 -17.89
N ALA A 151 -2.56 0.50 -18.78
CA ALA A 151 -3.74 0.88 -19.57
C ALA A 151 -4.19 -0.29 -20.46
N ALA A 152 -3.25 -1.00 -21.08
CA ALA A 152 -3.55 -2.17 -21.91
C ALA A 152 -4.00 -3.40 -21.09
N LEU A 153 -3.45 -3.57 -19.87
CA LEU A 153 -3.82 -4.67 -18.98
C LEU A 153 -5.18 -4.47 -18.32
N GLN A 154 -5.64 -3.23 -18.19
CA GLN A 154 -6.91 -2.91 -17.54
C GLN A 154 -8.07 -3.69 -18.18
N SER A 155 -8.76 -4.47 -17.36
CA SER A 155 -9.94 -5.21 -17.83
C SER A 155 -11.10 -4.25 -18.10
N SER A 156 -11.64 -4.27 -19.33
CA SER A 156 -12.82 -3.48 -19.72
C SER A 156 -14.13 -3.96 -19.05
N GLN A 157 -14.13 -5.09 -18.35
CA GLN A 157 -15.33 -5.72 -17.77
C GLN A 157 -15.30 -5.72 -16.24
N ASN A 158 -15.33 -4.54 -15.63
CA ASN A 158 -15.48 -4.43 -14.19
C ASN A 158 -16.95 -4.20 -13.80
N ASN A 159 -17.76 -5.26 -13.80
CA ASN A 159 -19.12 -5.22 -13.25
C ASN A 159 -19.05 -5.25 -11.72
N MET A 160 -18.92 -4.09 -11.10
CA MET A 160 -19.12 -3.94 -9.66
C MET A 160 -20.61 -3.75 -9.39
N HIS A 161 -21.27 -4.75 -8.79
CA HIS A 161 -22.69 -4.68 -8.43
C HIS A 161 -23.01 -3.60 -7.39
N MET A 162 -22.02 -3.17 -6.65
CA MET A 162 -22.07 -2.08 -5.68
C MET A 162 -20.86 -1.19 -5.92
N CYS A 163 -21.03 0.12 -5.83
CA CYS A 163 -19.89 1.03 -5.93
C CYS A 163 -19.04 0.97 -4.66
N ILE A 164 -18.16 -0.03 -4.59
CA ILE A 164 -17.22 -0.19 -3.47
C ILE A 164 -16.25 1.00 -3.37
N GLN A 165 -15.99 1.69 -4.48
CA GLN A 165 -15.25 2.94 -4.48
C GLN A 165 -15.92 3.98 -3.59
N ASP A 166 -17.22 4.21 -3.76
CA ASP A 166 -17.96 5.21 -2.96
C ASP A 166 -17.97 4.85 -1.47
N VAL A 167 -18.14 3.54 -1.15
CA VAL A 167 -18.04 3.06 0.23
C VAL A 167 -16.66 3.33 0.82
N MET A 168 -15.61 3.09 0.05
CA MET A 168 -14.23 3.31 0.47
C MET A 168 -13.95 4.81 0.66
N ASP A 169 -14.34 5.64 -0.30
CA ASP A 169 -14.19 7.09 -0.24
C ASP A 169 -14.94 7.66 0.96
N LYS A 170 -16.16 7.17 1.22
CA LYS A 170 -16.90 7.53 2.42
C LYS A 170 -16.14 7.18 3.71
N ILE A 171 -15.49 6.03 3.79
CA ILE A 171 -14.68 5.64 4.95
C ILE A 171 -13.48 6.58 5.11
N ILE A 172 -12.80 6.91 4.00
CA ILE A 172 -11.58 7.73 4.03
C ILE A 172 -11.90 9.20 4.32
N ASP A 173 -12.94 9.74 3.69
CA ASP A 173 -13.28 11.16 3.73
C ASP A 173 -14.10 11.55 4.96
N THR A 174 -14.72 10.58 5.66
CA THR A 174 -15.50 10.89 6.84
C THR A 174 -14.62 11.55 7.90
N TYR A 175 -14.92 12.81 8.18
CA TYR A 175 -14.27 13.58 9.24
C TYR A 175 -14.42 12.83 10.57
N ARG A 176 -13.32 12.78 11.33
CA ARG A 176 -13.26 12.09 12.62
C ARG A 176 -13.47 10.57 12.58
N PHE A 177 -13.55 9.93 11.39
CA PHE A 177 -13.80 8.48 11.30
C PHE A 177 -14.97 7.98 12.19
N GLU A 178 -16.01 8.77 12.34
CA GLU A 178 -17.23 8.37 13.04
C GLU A 178 -18.07 7.35 12.24
N ILE A 179 -17.48 6.90 11.14
CA ILE A 179 -18.10 5.89 10.28
C ILE A 179 -18.08 4.51 10.97
N THR A 180 -19.20 3.84 10.90
CA THR A 180 -19.37 2.46 11.36
C THR A 180 -19.95 1.61 10.25
N VAL A 181 -19.81 0.28 10.37
CA VAL A 181 -20.42 -0.61 9.37
C VAL A 181 -21.93 -0.39 9.29
N ASN A 182 -22.62 -0.15 10.41
CA ASN A 182 -24.07 0.11 10.40
C ASN A 182 -24.43 1.38 9.62
N LYS A 183 -23.68 2.49 9.81
CA LYS A 183 -23.88 3.71 9.02
C LYS A 183 -23.69 3.47 7.52
N LEU A 184 -22.71 2.62 7.13
CA LEU A 184 -22.53 2.25 5.73
C LEU A 184 -23.71 1.43 5.19
N LEU A 185 -24.26 0.51 5.99
CA LEU A 185 -25.44 -0.28 5.58
C LEU A 185 -26.68 0.60 5.35
N GLU A 186 -26.89 1.60 6.22
CA GLU A 186 -27.97 2.57 6.10
C GLU A 186 -27.79 3.47 4.87
N GLU A 187 -26.59 4.03 4.68
CA GLU A 187 -26.30 4.98 3.59
C GLU A 187 -26.33 4.33 2.19
N PHE A 188 -25.81 3.11 2.08
CA PHE A 188 -25.75 2.40 0.80
C PHE A 188 -26.89 1.38 0.62
N GLU A 189 -27.88 1.39 1.48
CA GLU A 189 -29.11 0.57 1.43
C GLU A 189 -28.84 -0.92 1.12
N CYS A 190 -27.84 -1.50 1.77
CA CYS A 190 -27.41 -2.86 1.49
C CYS A 190 -27.36 -3.75 2.72
N SER A 191 -27.47 -5.07 2.52
CA SER A 191 -27.33 -6.01 3.61
C SER A 191 -25.86 -6.13 4.05
N ARG A 192 -25.62 -6.45 5.33
CA ARG A 192 -24.29 -6.70 5.87
C ARG A 192 -23.54 -7.78 5.07
N SER A 193 -24.19 -8.87 4.74
CA SER A 193 -23.61 -9.98 3.99
C SER A 193 -23.17 -9.54 2.58
N THR A 194 -23.97 -8.72 1.92
CA THR A 194 -23.63 -8.14 0.61
C THR A 194 -22.40 -7.24 0.70
N LEU A 195 -22.41 -6.28 1.64
CA LEU A 195 -21.29 -5.36 1.82
C LEU A 195 -19.98 -6.11 2.14
N GLU A 196 -20.01 -7.05 3.10
CA GLU A 196 -18.82 -7.80 3.50
C GLU A 196 -18.29 -8.69 2.37
N ARG A 197 -19.16 -9.33 1.60
CA ARG A 197 -18.78 -10.15 0.46
C ARG A 197 -18.12 -9.32 -0.63
N GLU A 198 -18.79 -8.28 -1.09
CA GLU A 198 -18.28 -7.43 -2.19
C GLU A 198 -16.98 -6.71 -1.78
N PHE A 199 -16.93 -6.18 -0.56
CA PHE A 199 -15.75 -5.50 -0.05
C PHE A 199 -14.55 -6.46 0.06
N LYS A 200 -14.77 -7.69 0.55
CA LYS A 200 -13.73 -8.71 0.64
C LYS A 200 -13.27 -9.19 -0.75
N LYS A 201 -14.21 -9.33 -1.69
CA LYS A 201 -13.90 -9.70 -3.08
C LYS A 201 -13.03 -8.65 -3.77
N ILE A 202 -13.33 -7.38 -3.58
CA ILE A 202 -12.69 -6.28 -4.32
C ILE A 202 -11.42 -5.78 -3.63
N ILE A 203 -11.42 -5.65 -2.29
CA ILE A 203 -10.31 -5.09 -1.51
C ILE A 203 -9.48 -6.17 -0.79
N GLY A 204 -10.07 -7.35 -0.56
CA GLY A 204 -9.43 -8.42 0.22
C GLY A 204 -9.58 -8.28 1.74
N LEU A 205 -10.27 -7.24 2.21
CA LEU A 205 -10.50 -6.94 3.63
C LEU A 205 -12.01 -6.85 3.91
N THR A 206 -12.40 -6.98 5.18
CA THR A 206 -13.75 -6.62 5.60
C THR A 206 -13.87 -5.12 5.78
N PRO A 207 -15.08 -4.50 5.64
CA PRO A 207 -15.29 -3.08 5.89
C PRO A 207 -14.80 -2.65 7.28
N LYS A 208 -15.09 -3.47 8.30
CA LYS A 208 -14.64 -3.23 9.68
C LYS A 208 -13.12 -3.15 9.79
N ASN A 209 -12.40 -4.08 9.14
CA ASN A 209 -10.94 -4.07 9.15
C ASN A 209 -10.39 -2.87 8.39
N PHE A 210 -10.99 -2.50 7.26
CA PHE A 210 -10.56 -1.33 6.48
C PHE A 210 -10.75 -0.03 7.27
N ILE A 211 -11.88 0.18 7.94
CA ILE A 211 -12.11 1.31 8.85
C ILE A 211 -11.03 1.35 9.93
N TYR A 212 -10.74 0.21 10.54
CA TYR A 212 -9.77 0.10 11.64
C TYR A 212 -8.34 0.47 11.21
N ILE A 213 -7.88 -0.06 10.08
CA ILE A 213 -6.53 0.26 9.57
C ILE A 213 -6.45 1.70 9.06
N SER A 214 -7.51 2.23 8.47
CA SER A 214 -7.56 3.63 7.99
C SER A 214 -7.41 4.61 9.15
N LYS A 215 -8.11 4.38 10.27
CA LYS A 215 -7.93 5.17 11.50
C LYS A 215 -6.49 5.13 11.99
N PHE A 216 -5.93 3.94 12.12
CA PHE A 216 -4.55 3.74 12.57
C PHE A 216 -3.55 4.47 11.66
N CYS A 217 -3.63 4.28 10.34
CA CYS A 217 -2.73 4.95 9.40
C CYS A 217 -2.82 6.46 9.47
N LYS A 218 -4.04 7.01 9.55
CA LYS A 218 -4.26 8.46 9.67
C LYS A 218 -3.61 9.02 10.93
N THR A 219 -3.72 8.30 12.06
CA THR A 219 -3.09 8.71 13.32
C THR A 219 -1.57 8.74 13.21
N VAL A 220 -0.96 7.69 12.62
CA VAL A 220 0.49 7.63 12.45
C VAL A 220 0.99 8.73 11.50
N ILE A 221 0.30 8.94 10.37
CA ILE A 221 0.68 9.96 9.39
C ILE A 221 0.57 11.37 9.98
N ALA A 222 -0.53 11.65 10.69
CA ALA A 222 -0.72 12.96 11.33
C ALA A 222 0.39 13.28 12.34
N TYR A 223 0.85 12.29 13.10
CA TYR A 223 1.98 12.48 14.00
C TYR A 223 3.27 12.82 13.25
N ILE A 224 3.56 12.10 12.17
CA ILE A 224 4.76 12.33 11.35
C ILE A 224 4.75 13.73 10.72
N GLU A 225 3.56 14.21 10.32
CA GLU A 225 3.42 15.53 9.74
C GLU A 225 3.50 16.67 10.75
N ASP A 226 2.84 16.52 11.88
CA ASP A 226 2.81 17.51 12.98
C ASP A 226 2.30 16.84 14.27
N GLU A 227 3.15 16.80 15.30
CA GLU A 227 2.81 16.23 16.60
C GLU A 227 1.54 16.85 17.22
N ARG A 228 1.24 18.12 16.93
CA ARG A 228 0.00 18.78 17.40
C ARG A 228 -1.25 18.17 16.78
N LYS A 229 -1.18 17.76 15.51
CA LYS A 229 -2.29 17.05 14.84
C LYS A 229 -2.56 15.69 15.46
N PHE A 230 -1.54 15.05 16.03
CA PHE A 230 -1.73 13.79 16.75
C PHE A 230 -2.65 13.95 17.96
N ASN A 231 -2.44 14.99 18.77
CA ASN A 231 -3.28 15.29 19.94
C ASN A 231 -4.75 15.55 19.52
N GLU A 232 -4.95 16.15 18.35
CA GLU A 232 -6.29 16.34 17.78
C GLU A 232 -6.96 15.03 17.36
N LEU A 233 -6.20 13.94 17.17
CA LEU A 233 -6.72 12.64 16.74
C LEU A 233 -6.92 11.64 17.87
N GLU A 234 -6.56 11.98 19.11
CA GLU A 234 -6.76 11.09 20.27
C GLU A 234 -8.23 10.67 20.42
N TYR A 235 -9.17 11.56 20.05
CA TYR A 235 -10.59 11.24 20.10
C TYR A 235 -11.03 10.12 19.13
N LEU A 236 -10.19 9.71 18.18
CA LEU A 236 -10.46 8.54 17.33
C LEU A 236 -10.47 7.24 18.13
N TYR A 237 -9.94 7.28 19.33
CA TYR A 237 -9.91 6.17 20.28
C TYR A 237 -10.80 6.50 21.46
N SER A 238 -11.40 5.48 22.09
CA SER A 238 -12.27 5.68 23.26
C SER A 238 -11.52 6.25 24.45
N ASP A 239 -10.24 5.91 24.55
CA ASP A 239 -9.33 6.33 25.62
C ASP A 239 -7.87 6.01 25.23
N HIS A 240 -6.91 6.48 26.03
CA HIS A 240 -5.50 6.20 25.85
C HIS A 240 -5.15 4.70 25.90
N SER A 241 -5.88 3.90 26.67
CA SER A 241 -5.65 2.46 26.74
C SER A 241 -5.99 1.77 25.45
N HIS A 242 -7.09 2.19 24.82
CA HIS A 242 -7.48 1.70 23.48
C HIS A 242 -6.46 2.09 22.42
N MET A 243 -5.99 3.33 22.40
CA MET A 243 -4.94 3.77 21.49
C MET A 243 -3.65 2.94 21.67
N ASN A 244 -3.20 2.78 22.92
CA ASN A 244 -2.03 1.97 23.24
C ASN A 244 -2.20 0.51 22.79
N ALA A 245 -3.37 -0.08 22.95
CA ALA A 245 -3.67 -1.44 22.50
C ALA A 245 -3.59 -1.55 20.96
N VAL A 246 -4.08 -0.54 20.23
CA VAL A 246 -3.98 -0.48 18.77
C VAL A 246 -2.51 -0.39 18.32
N PHE A 247 -1.72 0.51 18.90
CA PHE A 247 -0.30 0.63 18.58
C PHE A 247 0.49 -0.64 18.92
N LYS A 248 0.25 -1.23 20.09
CA LYS A 248 0.85 -2.52 20.46
C LYS A 248 0.50 -3.64 19.48
N LYS A 249 -0.72 -3.65 18.95
CA LYS A 249 -1.12 -4.64 17.94
C LYS A 249 -0.32 -4.50 16.64
N PHE A 250 -0.04 -3.27 16.19
CA PHE A 250 0.66 -3.03 14.92
C PHE A 250 2.17 -2.93 15.08
N PHE A 251 2.64 -2.18 16.07
CA PHE A 251 4.06 -1.90 16.29
C PHE A 251 4.69 -2.77 17.41
N GLY A 252 3.89 -3.44 18.24
CA GLY A 252 4.38 -4.20 19.41
C GLY A 252 4.75 -3.34 20.62
N VAL A 253 4.74 -2.02 20.45
CA VAL A 253 5.14 -1.03 21.45
C VAL A 253 4.11 0.09 21.56
N ASN A 254 4.24 0.93 22.58
CA ASN A 254 3.37 2.09 22.77
C ASN A 254 3.65 3.20 21.73
N PRO A 255 2.70 4.11 21.46
CA PRO A 255 2.88 5.23 20.55
C PRO A 255 4.14 6.04 20.80
N SER A 256 4.43 6.39 22.06
CA SER A 256 5.60 7.18 22.44
C SER A 256 6.92 6.60 21.95
N VAL A 257 7.08 5.27 22.05
CA VAL A 257 8.29 4.58 21.58
C VAL A 257 8.39 4.65 20.04
N VAL A 258 7.28 4.41 19.34
CA VAL A 258 7.25 4.52 17.86
C VAL A 258 7.66 5.91 17.42
N PHE A 259 7.09 6.92 18.06
CA PHE A 259 7.30 8.30 17.70
C PHE A 259 8.73 8.78 18.02
N GLU A 260 9.28 8.35 19.14
CA GLU A 260 10.69 8.56 19.47
C GLU A 260 11.62 7.93 18.42
N ASP A 261 11.33 6.70 17.97
CA ASP A 261 12.13 6.02 16.96
C ASP A 261 12.04 6.70 15.59
N VAL A 262 10.87 7.24 15.23
CA VAL A 262 10.70 8.05 13.99
C VAL A 262 11.50 9.35 14.11
N THR A 263 11.37 10.08 15.23
CA THR A 263 12.06 11.36 15.47
C THR A 263 13.57 11.18 15.45
N ASN A 264 14.07 10.12 16.07
CA ASN A 264 15.48 9.75 16.11
C ASN A 264 15.99 9.10 14.82
N LYS A 265 15.17 9.01 13.78
CA LYS A 265 15.48 8.40 12.47
C LYS A 265 15.94 6.92 12.56
N LYS A 266 15.56 6.21 13.64
CA LYS A 266 15.80 4.77 13.75
C LYS A 266 14.90 3.96 12.81
N ILE A 267 13.70 4.46 12.54
CA ILE A 267 12.76 3.90 11.57
C ILE A 267 12.31 4.99 10.60
N GLN A 268 12.16 4.60 9.33
CA GLN A 268 11.54 5.44 8.32
C GLN A 268 10.23 4.81 7.88
N ILE A 269 9.16 5.58 7.96
CA ILE A 269 7.84 5.17 7.49
C ILE A 269 7.64 5.73 6.09
N TYR A 270 7.26 4.86 5.15
CA TYR A 270 6.85 5.29 3.82
C TYR A 270 5.61 6.18 3.96
N GLN A 271 5.80 7.44 3.68
CA GLN A 271 4.71 8.41 3.67
C GLN A 271 3.99 8.31 2.33
N MET A 272 2.68 8.19 2.41
CA MET A 272 1.82 8.37 1.25
C MET A 272 1.83 9.88 0.92
N HIS A 273 2.81 10.32 0.14
CA HIS A 273 2.79 11.69 -0.34
C HIS A 273 1.54 11.87 -1.19
N LYS A 274 0.68 12.82 -0.80
CA LYS A 274 -0.16 13.46 -1.80
C LYS A 274 0.84 14.12 -2.74
N VAL A 275 0.87 13.68 -4.00
CA VAL A 275 1.56 14.42 -5.04
C VAL A 275 1.04 15.85 -4.91
N LYS A 276 1.92 16.81 -4.63
CA LYS A 276 1.54 18.21 -4.68
C LYS A 276 1.27 18.48 -6.16
N ASP A 277 0.00 18.79 -6.45
CA ASP A 277 -0.41 19.34 -7.75
C ASP A 277 0.43 20.58 -8.11
#